data_89a27ef216e7f87c2ed69b5343fbab9b
#
_entry.id   89a27ef216e7f87c2ed69b5343fbab9b
#
_cell.length_a   1.000
_cell.length_b   1.000
_cell.length_c   1.000
_cell.angle_alpha   90.00
_cell.angle_beta   90.00
_cell.angle_gamma   90.00
#
_symmetry.space_group_name_H-M   'P 1'
#
loop_
_entity.id
_entity.type
_entity.pdbx_description
1 polymer ?
#
loop_
_entity_poly.entity_id
_entity_poly.type
_entity_poly.pdbx_seq_one_letter_code
_entity_poly.pdbx_strand_id
1 'polypeptide(L)'
;MEVSKKAREMKKIIGLLSALSSPGIGLVLIFLGLAALIMLFVFLPFMIFSDADSYKPQSSGQYAWMAPVQLDVDGTAYVWPVPTLDRVSSPFALRDLFGTTRMHKGIDIANGAANTELQAVYAMAAGTVTLAGAASGYGQAIMIDHGNGLVTTYGHLSAQMNVSVGDVVSKGQLIGAIGQGIVGRSTGPHLHFQVELNGVPVDPLEYVFAPGTEMPTLPRELGYQSLNIEVVLQFLEKRKSALADRSLLQMIDDAGRTKNVSPYLLIAITGQEQSFVPRNNNHASEIIRNPWNVFGCWVRLVLL
;
A
#
# COMPACT_ATOMS: atom_id res chain seq x y z
N MET A 1 3.01 60.88 -41.29
CA MET A 1 1.86 60.00 -41.01
C MET A 1 2.21 58.87 -40.03
N GLU A 2 3.42 58.33 -40.05
CA GLU A 2 3.89 57.20 -39.22
C GLU A 2 4.10 57.56 -37.73
N VAL A 3 4.62 58.75 -37.44
CA VAL A 3 4.84 59.24 -36.06
C VAL A 3 3.53 59.38 -35.27
N SER A 4 2.45 59.80 -35.94
CA SER A 4 1.11 59.92 -35.33
C SER A 4 0.51 58.55 -34.98
N LYS A 5 0.84 57.49 -35.74
CA LYS A 5 0.37 56.11 -35.49
C LYS A 5 1.08 55.51 -34.30
N LYS A 6 2.40 55.68 -34.21
CA LYS A 6 3.21 55.23 -33.04
C LYS A 6 2.80 55.95 -31.75
N ALA A 7 2.50 57.26 -31.82
CA ALA A 7 2.03 57.99 -30.64
C ALA A 7 0.66 57.50 -30.13
N ARG A 8 -0.24 57.09 -31.05
CA ARG A 8 -1.55 56.51 -30.68
C ARG A 8 -1.41 55.12 -30.06
N GLU A 9 -0.53 54.27 -30.61
CA GLU A 9 -0.26 52.95 -30.03
C GLU A 9 0.39 53.06 -28.64
N MET A 10 1.34 53.98 -28.48
CA MET A 10 1.97 54.22 -27.17
C MET A 10 0.97 54.73 -26.12
N LYS A 11 0.03 55.63 -26.49
CA LYS A 11 -1.06 56.04 -25.58
C LYS A 11 -1.98 54.89 -25.18
N LYS A 12 -2.29 53.97 -26.11
CA LYS A 12 -3.07 52.76 -25.78
C LYS A 12 -2.32 51.84 -24.79
N ILE A 13 -1.03 51.63 -25.00
CA ILE A 13 -0.21 50.84 -24.13
C ILE A 13 -0.11 51.45 -22.73
N ILE A 14 0.12 52.76 -22.63
CA ILE A 14 0.15 53.47 -21.34
C ILE A 14 -1.21 53.43 -20.65
N GLY A 15 -2.32 53.56 -21.38
CA GLY A 15 -3.66 53.39 -20.84
C GLY A 15 -3.94 51.96 -20.33
N LEU A 16 -3.44 50.95 -21.02
CA LEU A 16 -3.56 49.58 -20.61
C LEU A 16 -2.73 49.29 -19.33
N LEU A 17 -1.50 49.83 -19.29
CA LEU A 17 -0.62 49.67 -18.11
C LEU A 17 -1.16 50.40 -16.87
N SER A 18 -1.78 51.59 -17.06
CA SER A 18 -2.41 52.33 -15.94
C SER A 18 -3.69 51.63 -15.45
N ALA A 19 -4.44 50.96 -16.33
CA ALA A 19 -5.58 50.14 -15.94
C ALA A 19 -5.12 48.89 -15.11
N LEU A 20 -4.04 48.25 -15.50
CA LEU A 20 -3.45 47.11 -14.80
C LEU A 20 -2.89 47.49 -13.41
N SER A 21 -2.53 48.72 -13.18
CA SER A 21 -2.04 49.22 -11.88
C SER A 21 -3.14 49.66 -10.90
N SER A 22 -4.40 49.53 -11.29
CA SER A 22 -5.52 49.84 -10.38
C SER A 22 -5.61 48.79 -9.26
N PRO A 23 -5.86 49.16 -8.00
CA PRO A 23 -5.89 48.23 -6.86
C PRO A 23 -6.87 47.07 -7.06
N GLY A 24 -7.97 47.26 -7.77
CA GLY A 24 -8.97 46.23 -8.07
C GLY A 24 -8.48 45.18 -9.07
N ILE A 25 -7.75 45.59 -10.11
CA ILE A 25 -7.20 44.65 -11.10
C ILE A 25 -6.02 43.86 -10.56
N GLY A 26 -5.17 44.49 -9.70
CA GLY A 26 -4.12 43.83 -9.00
C GLY A 26 -4.63 42.68 -8.11
N LEU A 27 -5.73 42.92 -7.39
CA LEU A 27 -6.39 41.90 -6.58
C LEU A 27 -6.93 40.74 -7.42
N VAL A 28 -7.58 41.05 -8.56
CA VAL A 28 -8.12 40.04 -9.49
C VAL A 28 -6.98 39.18 -10.08
N LEU A 29 -5.84 39.77 -10.43
CA LEU A 29 -4.69 39.04 -10.96
C LEU A 29 -4.04 38.16 -9.90
N ILE A 30 -4.02 38.59 -8.65
CA ILE A 30 -3.54 37.75 -7.50
C ILE A 30 -4.49 36.56 -7.31
N PHE A 31 -5.80 36.75 -7.32
CA PHE A 31 -6.77 35.66 -7.22
C PHE A 31 -6.71 34.69 -8.40
N LEU A 32 -6.55 35.18 -9.62
CA LEU A 32 -6.36 34.34 -10.81
C LEU A 32 -5.04 33.57 -10.76
N GLY A 33 -3.97 34.19 -10.30
CA GLY A 33 -2.67 33.53 -10.08
C GLY A 33 -2.75 32.45 -9.01
N LEU A 34 -3.43 32.73 -7.89
CA LEU A 34 -3.65 31.74 -6.82
C LEU A 34 -4.54 30.59 -7.29
N ALA A 35 -5.59 30.88 -8.04
CA ALA A 35 -6.46 29.86 -8.64
C ALA A 35 -5.71 28.99 -9.65
N ALA A 36 -4.84 29.58 -10.48
CA ALA A 36 -3.98 28.85 -11.40
C ALA A 36 -2.96 27.97 -10.66
N LEU A 37 -2.42 28.44 -9.55
CA LEU A 37 -1.51 27.66 -8.69
C LEU A 37 -2.23 26.49 -8.02
N ILE A 38 -3.44 26.71 -7.53
CA ILE A 38 -4.30 25.65 -6.96
C ILE A 38 -4.65 24.62 -8.04
N MET A 39 -4.99 25.06 -9.25
CA MET A 39 -5.23 24.16 -10.39
C MET A 39 -3.97 23.34 -10.72
N LEU A 40 -2.80 23.96 -10.74
CA LEU A 40 -1.54 23.29 -11.09
C LEU A 40 -1.07 22.29 -10.00
N PHE A 41 -1.18 22.66 -8.72
CA PHE A 41 -0.62 21.84 -7.63
C PHE A 41 -1.62 20.93 -6.92
N VAL A 42 -2.93 21.21 -7.03
CA VAL A 42 -3.98 20.42 -6.41
C VAL A 42 -4.78 19.63 -7.46
N PHE A 43 -5.27 20.30 -8.50
CA PHE A 43 -6.13 19.66 -9.49
C PHE A 43 -5.37 18.94 -10.61
N LEU A 44 -4.19 19.38 -11.02
CA LEU A 44 -3.42 18.67 -12.05
C LEU A 44 -2.92 17.31 -11.54
N PRO A 45 -2.37 17.18 -10.34
CA PRO A 45 -2.11 15.85 -9.75
C PRO A 45 -3.40 15.05 -9.57
N PHE A 46 -4.48 15.66 -9.09
CA PHE A 46 -5.78 14.99 -8.95
C PHE A 46 -6.33 14.51 -10.30
N MET A 47 -6.21 15.30 -11.38
CA MET A 47 -6.62 14.89 -12.74
C MET A 47 -5.70 13.82 -13.33
N ILE A 48 -4.39 13.87 -13.03
CA ILE A 48 -3.44 12.82 -13.47
C ILE A 48 -3.69 11.50 -12.71
N PHE A 49 -4.17 11.59 -11.45
CA PHE A 49 -4.48 10.44 -10.63
C PHE A 49 -5.97 10.08 -10.60
N SER A 50 -6.87 10.88 -11.16
CA SER A 50 -8.32 10.63 -11.21
C SER A 50 -8.81 9.92 -12.45
N ASP A 51 -7.93 9.53 -13.37
CA ASP A 51 -8.24 8.51 -14.39
C ASP A 51 -8.36 7.12 -13.73
N ALA A 52 -9.29 7.05 -12.76
CA ALA A 52 -9.67 5.81 -12.09
C ALA A 52 -10.28 4.79 -13.08
N ASP A 53 -10.72 5.24 -14.25
CA ASP A 53 -11.25 4.35 -15.31
C ASP A 53 -10.15 3.79 -16.21
N SER A 54 -8.93 4.30 -16.15
CA SER A 54 -7.78 3.75 -16.89
C SER A 54 -6.84 2.92 -16.01
N TYR A 55 -7.13 2.77 -14.72
CA TYR A 55 -6.41 1.81 -13.88
C TYR A 55 -6.82 0.39 -14.29
N LYS A 56 -6.29 -0.05 -15.43
CA LYS A 56 -6.04 -1.47 -15.63
C LYS A 56 -4.95 -1.82 -14.62
N PRO A 57 -5.20 -2.70 -13.64
CA PRO A 57 -4.12 -3.23 -12.85
C PRO A 57 -3.14 -3.85 -13.84
N GLN A 58 -2.08 -3.15 -14.16
CA GLN A 58 -0.92 -3.71 -14.79
C GLN A 58 -0.49 -4.79 -13.82
N SER A 59 -0.25 -5.99 -14.33
CA SER A 59 0.11 -7.19 -13.58
C SER A 59 0.75 -6.83 -12.24
N SER A 60 0.26 -7.37 -11.15
CA SER A 60 0.56 -7.11 -9.74
C SER A 60 2.05 -6.99 -9.36
N GLY A 61 2.96 -7.12 -10.33
CA GLY A 61 4.39 -6.97 -10.17
C GLY A 61 4.90 -5.54 -10.00
N GLN A 62 4.12 -4.50 -10.30
CA GLN A 62 4.69 -3.13 -10.39
C GLN A 62 4.55 -2.29 -9.10
N TYR A 63 3.73 -2.72 -8.14
CA TYR A 63 3.53 -2.01 -6.87
C TYR A 63 3.80 -2.87 -5.63
N ALA A 64 4.15 -4.13 -5.77
CA ALA A 64 4.50 -5.02 -4.66
C ALA A 64 5.70 -4.52 -3.83
N TRP A 65 6.50 -3.59 -4.38
CA TRP A 65 7.63 -2.98 -3.68
C TRP A 65 7.23 -1.84 -2.72
N MET A 66 5.98 -1.38 -2.73
CA MET A 66 5.50 -0.32 -1.84
C MET A 66 4.82 -0.84 -0.57
N ALA A 67 4.40 -2.11 -0.57
CA ALA A 67 3.85 -2.72 0.63
C ALA A 67 5.00 -3.30 1.49
N PRO A 68 5.02 -3.04 2.82
CA PRO A 68 5.96 -3.72 3.68
C PRO A 68 5.70 -5.22 3.62
N VAL A 69 6.73 -6.01 3.29
CA VAL A 69 6.64 -7.46 3.30
C VAL A 69 6.34 -7.90 4.73
N GLN A 70 5.13 -8.37 4.95
CA GLN A 70 4.78 -9.00 6.21
C GLN A 70 5.45 -10.39 6.24
N LEU A 71 6.14 -10.67 7.32
CA LEU A 71 6.73 -11.99 7.56
C LEU A 71 5.92 -12.72 8.60
N ASP A 72 5.90 -14.04 8.46
CA ASP A 72 5.35 -14.93 9.47
C ASP A 72 6.12 -14.81 10.80
N VAL A 73 5.57 -15.29 11.88
CA VAL A 73 6.15 -15.24 13.22
C VAL A 73 7.53 -15.92 13.30
N ASP A 74 7.85 -16.83 12.40
CA ASP A 74 9.17 -17.49 12.28
C ASP A 74 10.18 -16.66 11.45
N GLY A 75 9.80 -15.44 11.00
CA GLY A 75 10.62 -14.55 10.19
C GLY A 75 10.76 -14.96 8.73
N THR A 76 10.03 -15.96 8.27
CA THR A 76 10.00 -16.39 6.87
C THR A 76 8.77 -15.86 6.12
N ALA A 77 8.81 -15.88 4.79
CA ALA A 77 7.69 -15.42 3.98
C ALA A 77 6.45 -16.32 4.15
N TYR A 78 5.27 -15.70 4.12
CA TYR A 78 4.00 -16.41 4.01
C TYR A 78 3.90 -17.15 2.65
N VAL A 79 3.16 -18.25 2.63
CA VAL A 79 3.03 -19.11 1.43
C VAL A 79 1.86 -18.62 0.57
N TRP A 80 2.10 -18.46 -0.74
CA TRP A 80 1.05 -18.26 -1.74
C TRP A 80 0.12 -19.49 -1.76
N PRO A 81 -1.21 -19.29 -1.63
CA PRO A 81 -2.12 -20.40 -1.35
C PRO A 81 -2.33 -21.39 -2.50
N VAL A 82 -2.03 -21.01 -3.74
CA VAL A 82 -2.18 -21.89 -4.93
C VAL A 82 -0.93 -21.82 -5.80
N PRO A 83 0.13 -22.58 -5.51
CA PRO A 83 1.43 -22.46 -6.21
C PRO A 83 1.37 -22.71 -7.72
N THR A 84 0.32 -23.37 -8.22
CA THR A 84 0.10 -23.63 -9.64
C THR A 84 -0.57 -22.48 -10.39
N LEU A 85 -1.07 -21.46 -9.68
CA LEU A 85 -1.72 -20.28 -10.26
C LEU A 85 -1.00 -19.03 -9.82
N ASP A 86 -0.64 -18.17 -10.77
CA ASP A 86 0.13 -16.94 -10.56
C ASP A 86 -0.67 -15.65 -10.79
N ARG A 87 -1.93 -15.80 -11.24
CA ARG A 87 -2.75 -14.66 -11.65
C ARG A 87 -3.80 -14.28 -10.61
N VAL A 88 -3.77 -13.02 -10.16
CA VAL A 88 -4.89 -12.37 -9.47
C VAL A 88 -5.92 -11.95 -10.52
N SER A 89 -7.07 -12.60 -10.55
CA SER A 89 -8.15 -12.32 -11.48
C SER A 89 -9.08 -11.19 -11.02
N SER A 90 -9.12 -10.92 -9.70
CA SER A 90 -9.83 -9.79 -9.11
C SER A 90 -9.10 -9.32 -7.85
N PRO A 91 -8.70 -8.02 -7.75
CA PRO A 91 -7.93 -7.51 -6.62
C PRO A 91 -8.79 -7.20 -5.40
N PHE A 92 -8.13 -6.94 -4.26
CA PHE A 92 -8.70 -6.32 -3.08
C PHE A 92 -9.00 -4.85 -3.38
N ALA A 93 -10.27 -4.52 -3.68
CA ALA A 93 -10.67 -3.17 -4.08
C ALA A 93 -12.19 -2.97 -3.99
N LEU A 94 -12.62 -1.72 -4.04
CA LEU A 94 -14.02 -1.41 -4.34
C LEU A 94 -14.33 -1.85 -5.78
N ARG A 95 -15.41 -2.58 -5.97
CA ARG A 95 -15.87 -3.02 -7.29
C ARG A 95 -17.37 -2.81 -7.46
N ASP A 96 -17.79 -2.41 -8.65
CA ASP A 96 -19.20 -2.35 -9.01
C ASP A 96 -19.67 -3.72 -9.50
N LEU A 97 -20.62 -4.28 -8.76
CA LEU A 97 -21.30 -5.51 -9.14
C LEU A 97 -22.78 -5.20 -9.33
N PHE A 98 -23.24 -5.27 -10.58
CA PHE A 98 -24.67 -5.05 -10.92
C PHE A 98 -25.23 -3.73 -10.37
N GLY A 99 -24.47 -2.63 -10.50
CA GLY A 99 -24.88 -1.30 -10.04
C GLY A 99 -24.79 -1.08 -8.52
N THR A 100 -24.12 -1.96 -7.81
CA THR A 100 -23.85 -1.81 -6.38
C THR A 100 -22.35 -1.84 -6.14
N THR A 101 -21.78 -0.74 -5.63
CA THR A 101 -20.38 -0.67 -5.23
C THR A 101 -20.18 -1.45 -3.93
N ARG A 102 -19.29 -2.43 -3.94
CA ARG A 102 -18.95 -3.25 -2.76
C ARG A 102 -17.45 -3.45 -2.67
N MET A 103 -16.95 -3.47 -1.44
CA MET A 103 -15.57 -3.85 -1.17
C MET A 103 -15.38 -5.35 -1.42
N HIS A 104 -14.40 -5.71 -2.26
CA HIS A 104 -13.86 -7.05 -2.36
C HIS A 104 -12.85 -7.24 -1.23
N LYS A 105 -13.20 -8.04 -0.24
CA LYS A 105 -12.44 -8.18 1.01
C LYS A 105 -11.23 -9.10 0.92
N GLY A 106 -10.91 -9.61 -0.27
CA GLY A 106 -9.79 -10.49 -0.55
C GLY A 106 -9.32 -10.33 -1.99
N ILE A 107 -8.57 -11.29 -2.49
CA ILE A 107 -8.23 -11.43 -3.90
C ILE A 107 -8.84 -12.70 -4.47
N ASP A 108 -9.17 -12.67 -5.76
CA ASP A 108 -9.56 -13.90 -6.48
C ASP A 108 -8.39 -14.38 -7.33
N ILE A 109 -8.03 -15.66 -7.21
CA ILE A 109 -6.89 -16.29 -7.90
C ILE A 109 -7.44 -17.27 -8.93
N ALA A 110 -7.16 -17.06 -10.22
CA ALA A 110 -7.60 -17.92 -11.31
C ALA A 110 -6.84 -17.68 -12.61
N ASN A 111 -6.58 -18.76 -13.37
CA ASN A 111 -5.99 -18.73 -14.72
C ASN A 111 -6.94 -19.30 -15.80
N GLY A 112 -8.25 -18.99 -15.69
CA GLY A 112 -9.32 -19.56 -16.52
C GLY A 112 -9.81 -20.91 -15.97
N ALA A 113 -11.08 -21.29 -16.30
CA ALA A 113 -11.76 -22.40 -15.66
C ALA A 113 -10.97 -23.72 -15.73
N ALA A 114 -10.56 -24.14 -16.90
CA ALA A 114 -9.88 -25.43 -17.11
C ALA A 114 -8.54 -25.56 -16.36
N ASN A 115 -7.85 -24.43 -16.13
CA ASN A 115 -6.57 -24.43 -15.42
C ASN A 115 -6.74 -24.20 -13.89
N THR A 116 -7.93 -23.83 -13.45
CA THR A 116 -8.19 -23.40 -12.07
C THR A 116 -8.94 -24.47 -11.26
N GLU A 117 -9.83 -25.20 -11.89
CA GLU A 117 -10.60 -26.25 -11.22
C GLU A 117 -9.69 -27.28 -10.54
N LEU A 118 -10.05 -27.64 -9.31
CA LEU A 118 -9.38 -28.67 -8.52
C LEU A 118 -7.89 -28.41 -8.21
N GLN A 119 -7.39 -27.20 -8.48
CA GLN A 119 -6.04 -26.85 -8.03
C GLN A 119 -5.94 -26.91 -6.53
N ALA A 120 -4.83 -27.47 -6.05
CA ALA A 120 -4.56 -27.66 -4.63
C ALA A 120 -4.40 -26.32 -3.91
N VAL A 121 -5.00 -26.22 -2.71
CA VAL A 121 -4.96 -25.04 -1.86
C VAL A 121 -4.19 -25.35 -0.58
N TYR A 122 -3.27 -24.47 -0.23
CA TYR A 122 -2.33 -24.63 0.89
C TYR A 122 -2.51 -23.51 1.92
N ALA A 123 -2.24 -23.83 3.19
CA ALA A 123 -2.28 -22.87 4.28
C ALA A 123 -1.16 -21.82 4.13
N MET A 124 -1.52 -20.53 4.20
CA MET A 124 -0.58 -19.40 4.13
C MET A 124 0.47 -19.45 5.24
N ALA A 125 0.05 -19.81 6.44
CA ALA A 125 0.88 -19.90 7.64
C ALA A 125 0.40 -21.05 8.54
N ALA A 126 1.17 -21.37 9.57
CA ALA A 126 0.73 -22.27 10.63
C ALA A 126 -0.46 -21.67 11.40
N GLY A 127 -1.39 -22.50 11.88
CA GLY A 127 -2.55 -22.02 12.62
C GLY A 127 -3.55 -23.11 12.96
N THR A 128 -4.69 -22.73 13.48
CA THR A 128 -5.79 -23.63 13.84
C THR A 128 -6.99 -23.39 12.94
N VAL A 129 -7.56 -24.45 12.38
CA VAL A 129 -8.75 -24.38 11.53
C VAL A 129 -9.98 -24.03 12.38
N THR A 130 -10.60 -22.90 12.10
CA THR A 130 -11.80 -22.43 12.81
C THR A 130 -13.08 -22.68 12.04
N LEU A 131 -13.01 -22.89 10.72
CA LEU A 131 -14.10 -23.30 9.84
C LEU A 131 -13.59 -24.22 8.75
N ALA A 132 -14.31 -25.31 8.49
CA ALA A 132 -14.11 -26.19 7.33
C ALA A 132 -15.48 -26.68 6.88
N GLY A 133 -16.06 -26.08 5.82
CA GLY A 133 -17.40 -26.42 5.36
C GLY A 133 -18.14 -25.26 4.68
N ALA A 134 -19.46 -25.34 4.67
CA ALA A 134 -20.32 -24.35 4.05
C ALA A 134 -20.30 -23.00 4.79
N ALA A 135 -20.06 -21.93 4.05
CA ALA A 135 -20.05 -20.56 4.57
C ALA A 135 -20.80 -19.61 3.63
N SER A 136 -21.60 -18.71 4.22
CA SER A 136 -22.46 -17.79 3.46
C SER A 136 -21.61 -16.89 2.54
N GLY A 137 -21.95 -16.91 1.26
CA GLY A 137 -21.24 -16.14 0.22
C GLY A 137 -20.01 -16.86 -0.33
N TYR A 138 -19.24 -17.58 0.48
CA TYR A 138 -18.03 -18.29 0.08
C TYR A 138 -18.31 -19.70 -0.50
N GLY A 139 -19.53 -20.23 -0.31
CA GLY A 139 -19.82 -21.63 -0.64
C GLY A 139 -19.13 -22.57 0.34
N GLN A 140 -18.22 -23.41 -0.14
CA GLN A 140 -17.34 -24.21 0.71
C GLN A 140 -16.09 -23.36 1.04
N ALA A 141 -15.73 -23.30 2.32
CA ALA A 141 -14.63 -22.47 2.80
C ALA A 141 -13.85 -23.12 3.94
N ILE A 142 -12.59 -22.72 4.07
CA ILE A 142 -11.75 -22.98 5.22
C ILE A 142 -11.34 -21.62 5.81
N MET A 143 -11.40 -21.50 7.14
CA MET A 143 -10.83 -20.36 7.87
C MET A 143 -9.78 -20.87 8.84
N ILE A 144 -8.65 -20.16 8.91
CA ILE A 144 -7.51 -20.52 9.78
C ILE A 144 -7.17 -19.30 10.63
N ASP A 145 -7.13 -19.50 11.94
CA ASP A 145 -6.59 -18.53 12.89
C ASP A 145 -5.10 -18.80 13.08
N HIS A 146 -4.26 -17.84 12.72
CA HIS A 146 -2.81 -17.91 12.82
C HIS A 146 -2.27 -17.32 14.13
N GLY A 147 -3.17 -16.84 15.00
CA GLY A 147 -2.81 -16.10 16.20
C GLY A 147 -2.55 -14.61 15.92
N ASN A 148 -2.35 -13.84 16.99
CA ASN A 148 -2.08 -12.38 16.94
C ASN A 148 -3.13 -11.57 16.13
N GLY A 149 -4.37 -12.08 16.03
CA GLY A 149 -5.44 -11.46 15.28
C GLY A 149 -5.39 -11.67 13.76
N LEU A 150 -4.44 -12.48 13.27
CA LEU A 150 -4.31 -12.81 11.85
C LEU A 150 -5.17 -14.02 11.50
N VAL A 151 -6.10 -13.86 10.57
CA VAL A 151 -7.00 -14.91 10.09
C VAL A 151 -6.99 -14.94 8.58
N THR A 152 -6.98 -16.15 7.99
CA THR A 152 -7.15 -16.32 6.55
C THR A 152 -8.44 -17.06 6.22
N THR A 153 -9.06 -16.68 5.10
CA THR A 153 -10.24 -17.34 4.54
C THR A 153 -9.95 -17.80 3.12
N TYR A 154 -10.24 -19.08 2.87
CA TYR A 154 -10.13 -19.73 1.58
C TYR A 154 -11.54 -20.09 1.12
N GLY A 155 -12.08 -19.36 0.16
CA GLY A 155 -13.46 -19.53 -0.32
C GLY A 155 -13.56 -20.22 -1.68
N HIS A 156 -14.77 -20.64 -2.03
CA HIS A 156 -15.13 -21.31 -3.28
C HIS A 156 -14.40 -22.64 -3.50
N LEU A 157 -14.18 -23.36 -2.39
CA LEU A 157 -13.49 -24.65 -2.41
C LEU A 157 -14.38 -25.79 -2.87
N SER A 158 -13.76 -26.92 -3.20
CA SER A 158 -14.39 -28.22 -3.31
C SER A 158 -14.95 -28.68 -1.97
N ALA A 159 -16.00 -29.50 -2.00
CA ALA A 159 -16.55 -30.10 -0.78
C ALA A 159 -15.59 -31.07 -0.10
N GLN A 160 -14.62 -31.58 -0.83
CA GLN A 160 -13.56 -32.45 -0.27
C GLN A 160 -12.44 -31.59 0.31
N MET A 161 -12.36 -31.58 1.63
CA MET A 161 -11.35 -30.85 2.39
C MET A 161 -10.38 -31.81 3.05
N ASN A 162 -9.13 -31.40 3.18
CA ASN A 162 -8.07 -32.20 3.82
C ASN A 162 -7.93 -31.91 5.30
N VAL A 163 -8.77 -31.03 5.84
CA VAL A 163 -8.75 -30.57 7.22
C VAL A 163 -10.16 -30.42 7.78
N SER A 164 -10.26 -30.48 9.10
CA SER A 164 -11.50 -30.31 9.88
C SER A 164 -11.32 -29.18 10.91
N VAL A 165 -12.43 -28.65 11.41
CA VAL A 165 -12.42 -27.66 12.47
C VAL A 165 -11.68 -28.21 13.69
N GLY A 166 -10.76 -27.42 14.24
CA GLY A 166 -9.89 -27.76 15.36
C GLY A 166 -8.55 -28.35 14.97
N ASP A 167 -8.33 -28.71 13.70
CA ASP A 167 -7.02 -29.19 13.25
C ASP A 167 -5.98 -28.06 13.31
N VAL A 168 -4.77 -28.44 13.76
CA VAL A 168 -3.59 -27.58 13.69
C VAL A 168 -2.88 -27.86 12.36
N VAL A 169 -2.69 -26.82 11.57
CA VAL A 169 -2.02 -26.91 10.26
C VAL A 169 -0.66 -26.25 10.31
N SER A 170 0.27 -26.80 9.53
CA SER A 170 1.57 -26.18 9.27
C SER A 170 1.49 -25.21 8.09
N LYS A 171 2.40 -24.24 8.04
CA LYS A 171 2.61 -23.39 6.86
C LYS A 171 2.89 -24.23 5.62
N GLY A 172 2.17 -23.97 4.52
CA GLY A 172 2.29 -24.75 3.28
C GLY A 172 1.65 -26.14 3.35
N GLN A 173 0.86 -26.46 4.36
CA GLN A 173 0.09 -27.70 4.40
C GLN A 173 -1.06 -27.67 3.41
N LEU A 174 -1.28 -28.77 2.68
CA LEU A 174 -2.45 -28.96 1.82
C LEU A 174 -3.72 -28.98 2.67
N ILE A 175 -4.66 -28.07 2.38
CA ILE A 175 -5.91 -27.93 3.15
C ILE A 175 -7.15 -28.30 2.33
N GLY A 176 -7.09 -28.21 1.01
CA GLY A 176 -8.22 -28.50 0.13
C GLY A 176 -7.90 -28.26 -1.34
N ALA A 177 -8.93 -28.07 -2.14
CA ALA A 177 -8.82 -27.76 -3.57
C ALA A 177 -9.89 -26.74 -3.98
N ILE A 178 -9.63 -26.01 -5.05
CA ILE A 178 -10.61 -25.10 -5.67
C ILE A 178 -11.80 -25.91 -6.19
N GLY A 179 -13.01 -25.39 -6.02
CA GLY A 179 -14.24 -26.04 -6.50
C GLY A 179 -14.37 -26.04 -8.02
N GLN A 180 -15.19 -26.95 -8.54
CA GLN A 180 -15.54 -27.03 -9.95
C GLN A 180 -16.79 -26.18 -10.23
N GLY A 181 -16.79 -25.50 -11.36
CA GLY A 181 -17.93 -24.69 -11.80
C GLY A 181 -18.22 -23.51 -10.87
N ILE A 182 -19.48 -23.31 -10.51
CA ILE A 182 -19.95 -22.22 -9.66
C ILE A 182 -20.11 -22.73 -8.23
N VAL A 183 -19.36 -22.17 -7.29
CA VAL A 183 -19.43 -22.49 -5.86
C VAL A 183 -19.73 -21.23 -5.06
N GLY A 184 -20.83 -21.26 -4.28
CA GLY A 184 -21.27 -20.10 -3.53
C GLY A 184 -21.71 -18.95 -4.44
N ARG A 185 -21.13 -17.76 -4.26
CA ARG A 185 -21.40 -16.58 -5.11
C ARG A 185 -20.34 -16.36 -6.20
N SER A 186 -19.61 -17.41 -6.56
CA SER A 186 -18.62 -17.32 -7.65
C SER A 186 -19.31 -17.22 -9.01
N THR A 187 -18.60 -16.65 -9.99
CA THR A 187 -19.01 -16.63 -11.41
C THR A 187 -18.31 -17.72 -12.23
N GLY A 188 -17.45 -18.51 -11.61
CA GLY A 188 -16.68 -19.60 -12.19
C GLY A 188 -15.59 -20.04 -11.23
N PRO A 189 -14.78 -21.04 -11.56
CA PRO A 189 -13.75 -21.56 -10.68
C PRO A 189 -12.68 -20.50 -10.35
N HIS A 190 -12.47 -20.23 -9.07
CA HIS A 190 -11.40 -19.42 -8.53
C HIS A 190 -11.22 -19.69 -7.04
N LEU A 191 -10.06 -19.39 -6.48
CA LEU A 191 -9.89 -19.26 -5.05
C LEU A 191 -10.19 -17.81 -4.66
N HIS A 192 -11.19 -17.59 -3.81
CA HIS A 192 -11.28 -16.35 -3.05
C HIS A 192 -10.36 -16.46 -1.83
N PHE A 193 -9.33 -15.63 -1.77
CA PHE A 193 -8.35 -15.61 -0.68
C PHE A 193 -8.42 -14.29 0.06
N GLN A 194 -8.72 -14.33 1.36
CA GLN A 194 -8.88 -13.15 2.21
C GLN A 194 -7.96 -13.25 3.41
N VAL A 195 -7.37 -12.13 3.79
CA VAL A 195 -6.57 -11.94 5.01
C VAL A 195 -7.28 -10.92 5.89
N GLU A 196 -7.41 -11.21 7.16
CA GLU A 196 -7.94 -10.29 8.17
C GLU A 196 -6.90 -10.10 9.27
N LEU A 197 -6.74 -8.85 9.71
CA LEU A 197 -5.95 -8.52 10.88
C LEU A 197 -6.86 -7.84 11.91
N ASN A 198 -6.98 -8.43 13.08
CA ASN A 198 -7.87 -7.99 14.17
C ASN A 198 -9.35 -7.81 13.70
N GLY A 199 -9.83 -8.72 12.84
CA GLY A 199 -11.19 -8.70 12.30
C GLY A 199 -11.43 -7.69 11.17
N VAL A 200 -10.38 -7.02 10.68
CA VAL A 200 -10.45 -6.08 9.56
C VAL A 200 -9.79 -6.71 8.34
N PRO A 201 -10.50 -6.83 7.18
CA PRO A 201 -9.89 -7.30 5.94
C PRO A 201 -8.78 -6.35 5.49
N VAL A 202 -7.65 -6.93 5.10
CA VAL A 202 -6.46 -6.24 4.56
C VAL A 202 -6.09 -6.82 3.20
N ASP A 203 -5.29 -6.09 2.41
CA ASP A 203 -4.87 -6.58 1.09
C ASP A 203 -3.98 -7.82 1.25
N PRO A 204 -4.39 -9.00 0.75
CA PRO A 204 -3.57 -10.21 0.84
C PRO A 204 -2.19 -10.08 0.17
N LEU A 205 -2.04 -9.19 -0.83
CA LEU A 205 -0.76 -8.98 -1.51
C LEU A 205 0.29 -8.26 -0.64
N GLU A 206 -0.09 -7.75 0.53
CA GLU A 206 0.87 -7.30 1.56
C GLU A 206 1.55 -8.49 2.27
N TYR A 207 0.98 -9.69 2.20
CA TYR A 207 1.43 -10.89 2.91
C TYR A 207 2.03 -11.94 1.98
N VAL A 208 1.45 -12.15 0.79
CA VAL A 208 1.83 -13.25 -0.10
C VAL A 208 2.17 -12.75 -1.50
N PHE A 209 3.06 -13.49 -2.19
CA PHE A 209 3.50 -13.18 -3.55
C PHE A 209 3.15 -14.32 -4.48
N ALA A 210 2.55 -13.99 -5.64
CA ALA A 210 2.27 -14.98 -6.68
C ALA A 210 3.58 -15.63 -7.19
N PRO A 211 3.54 -16.92 -7.57
CA PRO A 211 4.69 -17.59 -8.17
C PRO A 211 5.24 -16.83 -9.37
N GLY A 212 6.56 -16.76 -9.50
CA GLY A 212 7.23 -16.00 -10.57
C GLY A 212 7.24 -14.49 -10.37
N THR A 213 6.61 -13.98 -9.32
CA THR A 213 6.81 -12.58 -8.93
C THR A 213 8.21 -12.47 -8.33
N GLU A 214 9.11 -11.82 -9.05
CA GLU A 214 10.39 -11.45 -8.46
C GLU A 214 10.11 -10.48 -7.31
N MET A 215 10.56 -10.83 -6.12
CA MET A 215 10.59 -9.89 -5.00
C MET A 215 11.37 -8.67 -5.49
N PRO A 216 10.78 -7.46 -5.49
CA PRO A 216 11.52 -6.29 -5.89
C PRO A 216 12.71 -6.16 -4.95
N THR A 217 13.89 -6.46 -5.47
CA THR A 217 15.13 -6.18 -4.76
C THR A 217 15.30 -4.67 -4.76
N LEU A 218 15.51 -4.10 -3.59
CA LEU A 218 15.90 -2.69 -3.50
C LEU A 218 17.12 -2.48 -4.42
N PRO A 219 17.14 -1.41 -5.22
CA PRO A 219 18.33 -1.03 -5.94
C PRO A 219 19.54 -1.10 -4.99
N ARG A 220 20.66 -1.61 -5.45
CA ARG A 220 21.87 -1.82 -4.63
C ARG A 220 22.24 -0.58 -3.81
N GLU A 221 21.96 0.59 -4.38
CA GLU A 221 22.21 1.91 -3.78
C GLU A 221 21.30 2.19 -2.56
N LEU A 222 20.14 1.53 -2.50
CA LEU A 222 19.17 1.62 -1.38
C LEU A 222 19.30 0.44 -0.39
N GLY A 223 20.17 -0.53 -0.68
CA GLY A 223 20.54 -1.60 0.23
C GLY A 223 21.30 -1.08 1.45
N TYR A 224 21.47 -1.94 2.44
CA TYR A 224 22.12 -1.58 3.68
C TYR A 224 23.54 -1.05 3.45
N GLN A 225 23.79 0.10 4.04
CA GLN A 225 25.09 0.73 4.23
C GLN A 225 25.17 1.16 5.68
N SER A 226 26.24 0.82 6.38
CA SER A 226 26.42 1.18 7.80
C SER A 226 26.27 2.69 8.01
N LEU A 227 25.46 3.07 9.00
CA LEU A 227 25.19 4.45 9.33
C LEU A 227 26.41 5.10 9.98
N ASN A 228 26.87 6.23 9.47
CA ASN A 228 27.80 7.07 10.22
C ASN A 228 27.01 7.88 11.26
N ILE A 229 26.84 7.28 12.44
CA ILE A 229 26.02 7.83 13.52
C ILE A 229 26.47 9.23 13.91
N GLU A 230 27.79 9.50 13.98
CA GLU A 230 28.32 10.82 14.38
C GLU A 230 27.91 11.92 13.40
N VAL A 231 28.05 11.66 12.11
CA VAL A 231 27.70 12.64 11.07
C VAL A 231 26.19 12.89 11.07
N VAL A 232 25.39 11.82 11.18
CA VAL A 232 23.94 11.94 11.17
C VAL A 232 23.42 12.61 12.45
N LEU A 233 24.01 12.29 13.59
CA LEU A 233 23.68 12.94 14.87
C LEU A 233 23.89 14.45 14.78
N GLN A 234 25.06 14.90 14.31
CA GLN A 234 25.35 16.33 14.11
C GLN A 234 24.38 16.99 13.12
N PHE A 235 24.02 16.30 12.05
CA PHE A 235 23.05 16.79 11.07
C PHE A 235 21.67 17.00 11.71
N LEU A 236 21.19 16.05 12.51
CA LEU A 236 19.91 16.08 13.18
C LEU A 236 19.87 17.07 14.34
N GLU A 237 20.98 17.23 15.08
CA GLU A 237 21.13 18.23 16.14
C GLU A 237 21.00 19.65 15.59
N LYS A 238 21.67 19.97 14.47
CA LYS A 238 21.51 21.25 13.77
C LYS A 238 20.08 21.57 13.41
N ARG A 239 19.26 20.56 13.18
CA ARG A 239 17.82 20.67 12.87
C ARG A 239 16.93 20.63 14.11
N LYS A 240 17.51 20.52 15.29
CA LYS A 240 16.77 20.36 16.55
C LYS A 240 15.77 19.19 16.48
N SER A 241 16.18 18.10 15.83
CA SER A 241 15.39 16.89 15.64
C SER A 241 15.29 16.09 16.94
N ALA A 242 14.13 15.51 17.19
CA ALA A 242 13.94 14.51 18.26
C ALA A 242 14.64 13.19 17.94
N LEU A 243 14.94 12.91 16.65
CA LEU A 243 15.73 11.75 16.21
C LEU A 243 17.22 11.91 16.50
N ALA A 244 17.70 13.08 16.95
CA ALA A 244 19.10 13.29 17.35
C ALA A 244 19.37 12.61 18.69
N ASP A 245 19.30 11.31 18.68
CA ASP A 245 19.59 10.41 19.80
C ASP A 245 20.39 9.22 19.29
N ARG A 246 21.52 8.94 19.92
CA ARG A 246 22.45 7.88 19.49
C ARG A 246 21.81 6.49 19.52
N SER A 247 20.99 6.21 20.52
CA SER A 247 20.35 4.90 20.69
C SER A 247 19.31 4.65 19.60
N LEU A 248 18.55 5.70 19.24
CA LEU A 248 17.59 5.63 18.13
C LEU A 248 18.30 5.42 16.80
N LEU A 249 19.39 6.12 16.54
CA LEU A 249 20.17 5.96 15.31
C LEU A 249 20.78 4.55 15.21
N GLN A 250 21.23 3.99 16.34
CA GLN A 250 21.71 2.61 16.37
C GLN A 250 20.58 1.61 16.05
N MET A 251 19.38 1.81 16.62
CA MET A 251 18.21 1.00 16.31
C MET A 251 17.83 1.06 14.81
N ILE A 252 17.91 2.24 14.20
CA ILE A 252 17.66 2.42 12.77
C ILE A 252 18.73 1.70 11.93
N ASP A 253 20.00 1.77 12.33
CA ASP A 253 21.09 1.05 11.65
C ASP A 253 20.91 -0.47 11.74
N ASP A 254 20.59 -0.97 12.94
CA ASP A 254 20.36 -2.40 13.19
C ASP A 254 19.14 -2.94 12.41
N ALA A 255 18.05 -2.16 12.37
CA ALA A 255 16.88 -2.49 11.58
C ALA A 255 17.21 -2.48 10.07
N GLY A 256 17.93 -1.45 9.61
CA GLY A 256 18.39 -1.36 8.23
C GLY A 256 19.24 -2.55 7.82
N ARG A 257 20.16 -2.98 8.68
CA ARG A 257 21.02 -4.16 8.47
C ARG A 257 20.20 -5.45 8.39
N THR A 258 19.25 -5.62 9.32
CA THR A 258 18.41 -6.82 9.40
C THR A 258 17.51 -6.97 8.17
N LYS A 259 17.00 -5.86 7.64
CA LYS A 259 16.09 -5.84 6.49
C LYS A 259 16.78 -5.51 5.15
N ASN A 260 18.09 -5.37 5.12
CA ASN A 260 18.89 -4.96 3.97
C ASN A 260 18.40 -3.66 3.33
N VAL A 261 18.06 -2.67 4.14
CA VAL A 261 17.59 -1.33 3.72
C VAL A 261 18.56 -0.28 4.21
N SER A 262 18.89 0.71 3.38
CA SER A 262 19.77 1.80 3.78
C SER A 262 19.16 2.60 4.96
N PRO A 263 19.83 2.72 6.10
CA PRO A 263 19.37 3.56 7.21
C PRO A 263 19.36 5.04 6.84
N TYR A 264 20.17 5.47 5.87
CA TYR A 264 20.12 6.83 5.31
C TYR A 264 18.80 7.10 4.58
N LEU A 265 18.30 6.10 3.83
CA LEU A 265 16.98 6.19 3.19
C LEU A 265 15.88 6.34 4.23
N LEU A 266 15.90 5.54 5.29
CA LEU A 266 14.92 5.62 6.37
C LEU A 266 14.92 7.01 7.01
N ILE A 267 16.08 7.57 7.29
CA ILE A 267 16.22 8.93 7.85
C ILE A 267 15.77 10.00 6.84
N ALA A 268 16.06 9.83 5.55
CA ALA A 268 15.61 10.76 4.52
C ALA A 268 14.08 10.80 4.40
N ILE A 269 13.40 9.63 4.50
CA ILE A 269 11.94 9.56 4.53
C ILE A 269 11.38 10.32 5.74
N THR A 270 11.99 10.21 6.93
CA THR A 270 11.54 11.01 8.10
C THR A 270 11.69 12.50 7.84
N GLY A 271 12.67 12.91 7.07
CA GLY A 271 12.85 14.30 6.65
C GLY A 271 11.72 14.78 5.76
N GLN A 272 11.34 13.97 4.80
CA GLN A 272 10.25 14.26 3.85
C GLN A 272 8.88 14.26 4.53
N GLU A 273 8.60 13.24 5.32
CA GLU A 273 7.26 13.03 5.91
C GLU A 273 7.03 13.88 7.17
N GLN A 274 8.05 14.05 8.01
CA GLN A 274 7.91 14.60 9.36
C GLN A 274 8.91 15.74 9.67
N SER A 275 9.54 16.32 8.65
CA SER A 275 10.55 17.39 8.82
C SER A 275 11.64 17.01 9.84
N PHE A 276 12.06 15.75 9.86
CA PHE A 276 12.99 15.14 10.82
C PHE A 276 12.49 15.19 12.28
N VAL A 277 11.20 15.20 12.50
CA VAL A 277 10.57 15.22 13.86
C VAL A 277 11.13 16.37 14.73
N PRO A 278 10.70 17.62 14.55
CA PRO A 278 11.20 18.75 15.33
C PRO A 278 10.93 18.58 16.82
N ARG A 279 11.91 18.84 17.69
CA ARG A 279 11.79 18.72 19.18
C ARG A 279 10.72 19.63 19.78
N ASN A 280 10.42 20.75 19.15
CA ASN A 280 9.38 21.69 19.58
C ASN A 280 7.98 21.33 19.09
N ASN A 281 7.81 20.22 18.38
CA ASN A 281 6.49 19.71 18.02
C ASN A 281 5.85 19.07 19.24
N ASN A 282 4.61 19.47 19.57
CA ASN A 282 3.86 18.95 20.71
C ASN A 282 3.62 17.43 20.64
N HIS A 283 3.69 16.85 19.45
CA HIS A 283 3.53 15.42 19.19
C HIS A 283 4.83 14.69 18.86
N ALA A 284 5.99 15.30 19.12
CA ALA A 284 7.30 14.71 18.77
C ALA A 284 7.48 13.30 19.35
N SER A 285 7.04 13.07 20.61
CA SER A 285 7.10 11.76 21.26
C SER A 285 6.20 10.70 20.64
N GLU A 286 5.13 11.10 19.96
CA GLU A 286 4.22 10.22 19.24
C GLU A 286 4.74 9.96 17.83
N ILE A 287 5.19 11.02 17.14
CA ILE A 287 5.74 10.95 15.80
C ILE A 287 6.98 10.04 15.76
N ILE A 288 7.85 10.10 16.76
CA ILE A 288 9.07 9.31 16.80
C ILE A 288 8.83 7.81 16.85
N ARG A 289 7.63 7.38 17.23
CA ARG A 289 7.19 5.97 17.21
C ARG A 289 6.80 5.47 15.82
N ASN A 290 6.44 6.40 14.92
CA ASN A 290 6.16 6.13 13.51
C ASN A 290 6.66 7.29 12.64
N PRO A 291 7.98 7.53 12.61
CA PRO A 291 8.57 8.70 11.96
C PRO A 291 8.43 8.65 10.42
N TRP A 292 8.07 7.51 9.87
CA TRP A 292 7.83 7.30 8.44
C TRP A 292 6.37 7.49 8.04
N ASN A 293 5.50 7.82 8.98
CA ASN A 293 4.06 8.03 8.76
C ASN A 293 3.37 6.86 8.02
N VAL A 294 3.83 5.66 8.29
CA VAL A 294 3.24 4.44 7.70
C VAL A 294 1.78 4.33 8.14
N PHE A 295 0.87 4.16 7.17
CA PHE A 295 -0.60 4.13 7.36
C PHE A 295 -1.27 5.44 7.77
N GLY A 296 -0.59 6.60 7.66
CA GLY A 296 -1.21 7.92 7.89
C GLY A 296 -1.73 8.16 9.31
N CYS A 297 -1.32 7.35 10.29
CA CYS A 297 -1.73 7.53 11.68
C CYS A 297 -0.53 7.42 12.64
N TRP A 298 -0.46 8.36 13.59
CA TRP A 298 0.53 8.34 14.67
C TRP A 298 0.11 7.42 15.83
N VAL A 299 -1.03 6.74 15.69
CA VAL A 299 -1.65 5.95 16.74
C VAL A 299 -1.09 4.54 16.71
N ARG A 300 -0.28 4.24 17.72
CA ARG A 300 0.10 2.92 18.21
C ARG A 300 0.52 1.86 17.17
N LEU A 301 1.75 1.93 16.69
CA LEU A 301 2.52 0.69 16.60
C LEU A 301 2.96 0.36 18.03
N VAL A 302 2.20 -0.50 18.69
CA VAL A 302 2.70 -1.24 19.84
C VAL A 302 3.68 -2.23 19.22
N LEU A 303 4.96 -1.92 19.30
CA LEU A 303 6.02 -2.90 19.12
C LEU A 303 5.82 -3.94 20.23
N LEU A 304 5.23 -5.07 19.89
CA LEU A 304 5.34 -6.31 20.62
C LEU A 304 6.69 -6.98 20.31
#